data_1aa7d94211cca722de116da4286a06d6
#
_entry.id   1aa7d94211cca722de116da4286a06d6
#
_cell.length_a   1.000
_cell.length_b   1.000
_cell.length_c   1.000
_cell.angle_alpha   90.00
_cell.angle_beta   90.00
_cell.angle_gamma   90.00
#
_symmetry.space_group_name_H-M   'P 1'
#
loop_
_entity.id
_entity.type
_entity.pdbx_description
1 polymer ?
#
loop_
_entity_poly.entity_id
_entity_poly.type
_entity_poly.pdbx_seq_one_letter_code
_entity_poly.pdbx_strand_id
1 'polypeptide(L)'
;MLKEIVNANVIRNSRFVFVCGNGGSAATAEHFTNDLFSKGIRAICLNSNTSIMTMIANDYGYDYVFSKQLEVLADVRDLLIVFSVSGKSPNILEALKVNIPHIKIFGRSKNFGREEDRHLKIAHQISSRL
;
A
#
# COMPACT_ATOMS: atom_id res chain seq x y z
N MET A 1 -0.63 7.77 17.93
CA MET A 1 -1.27 9.06 17.57
C MET A 1 -0.36 9.98 16.78
N LEU A 2 0.82 10.29 17.26
CA LEU A 2 1.76 11.16 16.53
C LEU A 2 2.14 10.60 15.15
N LYS A 3 2.37 9.29 15.05
CA LYS A 3 2.70 8.59 13.81
C LYS A 3 1.57 8.72 12.77
N GLU A 4 0.33 8.58 13.20
CA GLU A 4 -0.85 8.69 12.34
C GLU A 4 -1.02 10.14 11.85
N ILE A 5 -0.73 11.13 12.67
CA ILE A 5 -0.76 12.55 12.28
C ILE A 5 0.32 12.84 11.24
N VAL A 6 1.54 12.34 11.45
CA VAL A 6 2.65 12.52 10.50
C VAL A 6 2.31 11.86 9.17
N ASN A 7 1.77 10.64 9.21
CA ASN A 7 1.36 9.93 8.00
C ASN A 7 0.26 10.68 7.24
N ALA A 8 -0.72 11.25 7.94
CA ALA A 8 -1.77 12.06 7.33
C ALA A 8 -1.22 13.28 6.60
N ASN A 9 -0.25 13.98 7.17
CA ASN A 9 0.39 15.12 6.53
C ASN A 9 1.17 14.72 5.28
N VAL A 10 1.93 13.63 5.33
CA VAL A 10 2.67 13.12 4.16
C VAL A 10 1.69 12.73 3.04
N ILE A 11 0.58 12.07 3.38
CA ILE A 11 -0.46 11.68 2.42
C ILE A 11 -1.02 12.92 1.71
N ARG A 12 -1.40 13.94 2.45
CA ARG A 12 -1.96 15.18 1.86
C ARG A 12 -1.00 15.90 0.93
N ASN A 13 0.29 15.82 1.20
CA ASN A 13 1.32 16.51 0.42
C ASN A 13 1.79 15.70 -0.79
N SER A 14 1.34 14.47 -0.95
CA SER A 14 1.71 13.61 -2.08
C SER A 14 0.82 13.88 -3.29
N ARG A 15 1.37 13.73 -4.49
CA ARG A 15 0.61 13.84 -5.74
C ARG A 15 -0.38 12.68 -5.87
N PHE A 16 0.12 11.45 -5.80
CA PHE A 16 -0.66 10.21 -5.74
C PHE A 16 -0.21 9.37 -4.56
N VAL A 17 -1.14 8.60 -4.00
CA VAL A 17 -0.85 7.58 -2.99
C VAL A 17 -1.15 6.22 -3.60
N PHE A 18 -0.11 5.39 -3.73
CA PHE A 18 -0.23 4.01 -4.18
C PHE A 18 -0.29 3.09 -2.96
N VAL A 19 -1.20 2.14 -2.98
CA VAL A 19 -1.40 1.21 -1.85
C VAL A 19 -1.36 -0.21 -2.37
N CYS A 20 -0.71 -1.11 -1.66
CA CYS A 20 -0.69 -2.53 -2.03
C CYS A 20 -0.51 -3.45 -0.81
N GLY A 21 -0.82 -4.72 -1.02
CA GLY A 21 -0.65 -5.79 -0.06
C GLY A 21 -1.01 -7.14 -0.67
N ASN A 22 -0.82 -8.22 0.06
CA ASN A 22 -1.14 -9.58 -0.38
C ASN A 22 -2.26 -10.18 0.48
N GLY A 23 -3.14 -10.98 -0.11
CA GLY A 23 -4.18 -11.71 0.62
C GLY A 23 -5.08 -10.78 1.44
N GLY A 24 -5.18 -11.00 2.75
CA GLY A 24 -5.92 -10.13 3.66
C GLY A 24 -5.39 -8.70 3.66
N SER A 25 -4.08 -8.52 3.49
CA SER A 25 -3.48 -7.19 3.35
C SER A 25 -3.87 -6.52 2.03
N ALA A 26 -4.18 -7.28 0.96
CA ALA A 26 -4.75 -6.73 -0.26
C ALA A 26 -6.16 -6.16 0.00
N ALA A 27 -6.98 -6.87 0.77
CA ALA A 27 -8.30 -6.39 1.17
C ALA A 27 -8.19 -5.09 1.99
N THR A 28 -7.25 -5.03 2.93
CA THR A 28 -6.97 -3.82 3.71
C THR A 28 -6.50 -2.67 2.80
N ALA A 29 -5.63 -2.95 1.83
CA ALA A 29 -5.16 -1.96 0.88
C ALA A 29 -6.31 -1.37 0.05
N GLU A 30 -7.21 -2.21 -0.44
CA GLU A 30 -8.38 -1.75 -1.19
C GLU A 30 -9.31 -0.91 -0.30
N HIS A 31 -9.56 -1.34 0.93
CA HIS A 31 -10.39 -0.61 1.90
C HIS A 31 -9.78 0.76 2.20
N PHE A 32 -8.48 0.80 2.47
CA PHE A 32 -7.77 2.05 2.76
C PHE A 32 -7.78 3.01 1.57
N THR A 33 -7.61 2.48 0.37
CA THR A 33 -7.70 3.28 -0.87
C THR A 33 -9.07 3.93 -0.99
N ASN A 34 -10.15 3.20 -0.68
CA ASN A 34 -11.51 3.76 -0.65
C ASN A 34 -11.63 4.88 0.39
N ASP A 35 -11.09 4.70 1.58
CA ASP A 35 -11.11 5.73 2.62
C ASP A 35 -10.38 7.00 2.18
N LEU A 36 -9.21 6.84 1.55
CA LEU A 36 -8.44 7.96 1.00
C LEU A 36 -9.22 8.69 -0.09
N PHE A 37 -9.83 7.94 -1.01
CA PHE A 37 -10.66 8.49 -2.08
C PHE A 37 -11.80 9.33 -1.50
N SER A 38 -12.48 8.84 -0.46
CA SER A 38 -13.58 9.56 0.18
C SER A 38 -13.14 10.87 0.82
N LYS A 39 -11.86 11.02 1.11
CA LYS A 39 -11.25 12.25 1.65
C LYS A 39 -10.67 13.16 0.56
N GLY A 40 -10.90 12.85 -0.71
CA GLY A 40 -10.40 13.64 -1.83
C GLY A 40 -8.93 13.41 -2.16
N ILE A 41 -8.33 12.34 -1.63
CA ILE A 41 -6.95 11.97 -1.92
C ILE A 41 -6.88 11.16 -3.22
N ARG A 42 -5.92 11.45 -4.08
CA ARG A 42 -5.66 10.69 -5.31
C ARG A 42 -4.96 9.39 -4.95
N ALA A 43 -5.73 8.33 -4.74
CA ALA A 43 -5.24 7.04 -4.29
C ALA A 43 -5.50 5.95 -5.35
N ILE A 44 -4.52 5.09 -5.54
CA ILE A 44 -4.57 3.96 -6.47
C ILE A 44 -4.13 2.70 -5.72
N CYS A 45 -5.00 1.68 -5.70
CA CYS A 45 -4.64 0.37 -5.20
C CYS A 45 -4.02 -0.45 -6.33
N LEU A 46 -2.77 -0.84 -6.16
CA LEU A 46 -2.03 -1.60 -7.19
C LEU A 46 -2.58 -3.02 -7.39
N ASN A 47 -3.39 -3.52 -6.46
CA ASN A 47 -4.03 -4.84 -6.55
C ASN A 47 -5.27 -4.87 -7.45
N SER A 48 -5.82 -3.72 -7.80
CA SER A 48 -7.22 -3.64 -8.27
C SER A 48 -7.43 -3.95 -9.74
N ASN A 49 -6.39 -3.90 -10.58
CA ASN A 49 -6.53 -4.20 -12.00
C ASN A 49 -6.07 -5.64 -12.28
N THR A 50 -7.03 -6.51 -12.50
CA THR A 50 -6.77 -7.94 -12.72
C THR A 50 -5.90 -8.17 -13.96
N SER A 51 -6.14 -7.47 -15.06
CA SER A 51 -5.37 -7.64 -16.29
C SER A 51 -3.90 -7.24 -16.10
N ILE A 52 -3.64 -6.12 -15.44
CA ILE A 52 -2.26 -5.68 -15.14
C ILE A 52 -1.57 -6.70 -14.22
N MET A 53 -2.25 -7.11 -13.14
CA MET A 53 -1.69 -8.08 -12.18
C MET A 53 -1.35 -9.41 -12.86
N THR A 54 -2.27 -9.95 -13.65
CA THR A 54 -2.07 -11.25 -14.31
C THR A 54 -1.05 -11.17 -15.44
N MET A 55 -1.02 -10.08 -16.20
CA MET A 55 -0.01 -9.89 -17.25
C MET A 55 1.39 -9.82 -16.67
N ILE A 56 1.60 -9.01 -15.64
CA ILE A 56 2.93 -8.90 -15.01
C ILE A 56 3.33 -10.23 -14.38
N ALA A 57 2.42 -10.89 -13.66
CA ALA A 57 2.70 -12.18 -13.04
C ALA A 57 3.11 -13.24 -14.08
N ASN A 58 2.42 -13.27 -15.22
CA ASN A 58 2.69 -14.23 -16.29
C ASN A 58 4.01 -13.93 -17.03
N ASP A 59 4.27 -12.68 -17.34
CA ASP A 59 5.39 -12.28 -18.22
C ASP A 59 6.69 -12.04 -17.45
N TYR A 60 6.62 -11.53 -16.23
CA TYR A 60 7.80 -11.15 -15.42
C TYR A 60 7.90 -11.90 -14.10
N GLY A 61 6.80 -12.42 -13.59
CA GLY A 61 6.72 -13.10 -12.31
C GLY A 61 5.95 -12.30 -11.25
N TYR A 62 5.37 -13.02 -10.29
CA TYR A 62 4.56 -12.43 -9.23
C TYR A 62 5.36 -11.44 -8.35
N ASP A 63 6.66 -11.62 -8.25
CA ASP A 63 7.54 -10.73 -7.48
C ASP A 63 7.49 -9.27 -7.97
N TYR A 64 7.11 -9.04 -9.22
CA TYR A 64 7.15 -7.72 -9.85
C TYR A 64 5.78 -7.09 -10.07
N VAL A 65 4.70 -7.70 -9.55
CA VAL A 65 3.34 -7.22 -9.81
C VAL A 65 3.07 -5.80 -9.30
N PHE A 66 3.79 -5.36 -8.29
CA PHE A 66 3.68 -3.99 -7.76
C PHE A 66 4.75 -3.07 -8.31
N SER A 67 6.00 -3.50 -8.29
CA SER A 67 7.13 -2.66 -8.73
C SER A 67 7.00 -2.24 -10.20
N LYS A 68 6.56 -3.14 -11.09
CA LYS A 68 6.36 -2.81 -12.51
C LYS A 68 5.31 -1.71 -12.72
N GLN A 69 4.25 -1.72 -11.93
CA GLN A 69 3.23 -0.67 -11.99
C GLN A 69 3.80 0.66 -11.51
N LEU A 70 4.56 0.66 -10.42
CA LEU A 70 5.18 1.86 -9.88
C LEU A 70 6.19 2.47 -10.87
N GLU A 71 6.97 1.64 -11.55
CA GLU A 71 7.93 2.11 -12.57
C GLU A 71 7.25 2.90 -13.69
N VAL A 72 6.01 2.55 -14.05
CA VAL A 72 5.26 3.21 -15.11
C VAL A 72 4.50 4.44 -14.58
N LEU A 73 3.90 4.33 -13.38
CA LEU A 73 2.90 5.29 -12.90
C LEU A 73 3.45 6.33 -11.93
N ALA A 74 4.48 6.00 -11.17
CA ALA A 74 4.91 6.81 -10.02
C ALA A 74 6.18 7.61 -10.28
N ASP A 75 6.33 8.69 -9.52
CA ASP A 75 7.59 9.44 -9.42
C ASP A 75 7.81 9.90 -7.96
N VAL A 76 8.88 10.67 -7.74
CA VAL A 76 9.30 11.09 -6.38
C VAL A 76 8.29 11.96 -5.64
N ARG A 77 7.27 12.50 -6.31
CA ARG A 77 6.20 13.28 -5.69
C ARG A 77 5.09 12.41 -5.13
N ASP A 78 5.15 11.12 -5.39
CA ASP A 78 4.13 10.16 -4.97
C ASP A 78 4.55 9.44 -3.70
N LEU A 79 3.60 8.74 -3.09
CA LEU A 79 3.81 7.97 -1.88
C LEU A 79 3.34 6.53 -2.09
N LEU A 80 4.12 5.57 -1.64
CA LEU A 80 3.73 4.17 -1.58
C LEU A 80 3.41 3.79 -0.13
N ILE A 81 2.25 3.18 0.10
CA ILE A 81 1.89 2.59 1.40
C ILE A 81 1.72 1.10 1.20
N VAL A 82 2.49 0.30 1.92
CA VAL A 82 2.42 -1.16 1.85
C VAL A 82 1.89 -1.74 3.15
N PHE A 83 0.93 -2.67 3.02
CA PHE A 83 0.45 -3.49 4.13
C PHE A 83 1.02 -4.90 3.96
N SER A 84 1.73 -5.38 4.96
CA SER A 84 2.31 -6.73 4.94
C SER A 84 2.47 -7.26 6.35
N VAL A 85 1.87 -8.40 6.65
CA VAL A 85 2.02 -9.01 7.98
C VAL A 85 3.43 -9.53 8.17
N SER A 86 3.98 -10.24 7.19
CA SER A 86 5.34 -10.79 7.29
C SER A 86 6.44 -9.75 7.08
N GLY A 87 6.17 -8.74 6.26
CA GLY A 87 7.19 -7.79 5.81
C GLY A 87 8.28 -8.41 4.93
N LYS A 88 8.11 -9.66 4.48
CA LYS A 88 9.14 -10.45 3.78
C LYS A 88 8.72 -10.91 2.39
N SER A 89 7.49 -10.64 1.96
CA SER A 89 7.02 -11.07 0.64
C SER A 89 7.86 -10.43 -0.46
N PRO A 90 8.38 -11.21 -1.43
CA PRO A 90 9.26 -10.69 -2.46
C PRO A 90 8.66 -9.53 -3.26
N ASN A 91 7.37 -9.58 -3.58
CA ASN A 91 6.72 -8.49 -4.33
C ASN A 91 6.64 -7.18 -3.52
N ILE A 92 6.49 -7.26 -2.21
CA ILE A 92 6.54 -6.09 -1.32
C ILE A 92 7.96 -5.53 -1.29
N LEU A 93 8.97 -6.39 -1.14
CA LEU A 93 10.37 -5.95 -1.11
C LEU A 93 10.80 -5.32 -2.44
N GLU A 94 10.36 -5.85 -3.57
CA GLU A 94 10.63 -5.25 -4.87
C GLU A 94 9.94 -3.87 -5.02
N ALA A 95 8.69 -3.75 -4.55
CA ALA A 95 7.99 -2.46 -4.55
C ALA A 95 8.75 -1.40 -3.74
N LEU A 96 9.30 -1.77 -2.59
CA LEU A 96 10.03 -0.86 -1.71
C LEU A 96 11.38 -0.42 -2.28
N LYS A 97 11.91 -1.10 -3.31
CA LYS A 97 13.14 -0.69 -4.00
C LYS A 97 12.92 0.43 -5.01
N VAL A 98 11.68 0.68 -5.41
CA VAL A 98 11.37 1.77 -6.34
C VAL A 98 11.65 3.10 -5.64
N ASN A 99 12.30 4.04 -6.36
CA ASN A 99 12.77 5.29 -5.77
C ASN A 99 11.63 6.31 -5.58
N ILE A 100 10.73 6.01 -4.64
CA ILE A 100 9.67 6.92 -4.19
C ILE A 100 9.54 6.84 -2.67
N PRO A 101 9.04 7.88 -2.01
CA PRO A 101 8.74 7.82 -0.58
C PRO A 101 7.78 6.68 -0.25
N HIS A 102 7.99 6.01 0.88
CA HIS A 102 7.09 4.92 1.27
C HIS A 102 6.84 4.87 2.77
N ILE A 103 5.70 4.28 3.14
CA ILE A 103 5.31 3.95 4.50
C ILE A 103 5.04 2.45 4.56
N LYS A 104 5.69 1.78 5.50
CA LYS A 104 5.55 0.33 5.73
C LYS A 104 4.64 0.09 6.93
N ILE A 105 3.55 -0.63 6.73
CA ILE A 105 2.67 -1.09 7.80
C ILE A 105 2.82 -2.60 7.90
N PHE A 106 3.75 -3.03 8.74
CA PHE A 106 4.16 -4.43 8.88
C PHE A 106 3.59 -5.04 10.16
N GLY A 107 3.47 -6.35 10.16
CA GLY A 107 3.04 -7.11 11.34
C GLY A 107 4.09 -7.13 12.44
N ARG A 108 3.62 -7.41 13.66
CA ARG A 108 4.44 -7.54 14.87
C ARG A 108 4.46 -8.95 15.43
N SER A 109 3.64 -9.84 14.88
CA SER A 109 3.51 -11.23 15.32
C SER A 109 3.23 -12.14 14.14
N LYS A 110 3.20 -13.45 14.38
CA LYS A 110 2.87 -14.47 13.38
C LYS A 110 1.37 -14.76 13.30
N ASN A 111 0.54 -14.11 14.11
CA ASN A 111 -0.91 -14.26 14.07
C ASN A 111 -1.47 -13.34 12.98
N PHE A 112 -1.67 -13.88 11.77
CA PHE A 112 -2.07 -13.11 10.59
C PHE A 112 -3.41 -12.40 10.80
N GLY A 113 -4.43 -13.09 11.31
CA GLY A 113 -5.74 -12.48 11.53
C GLY A 113 -5.67 -11.29 12.49
N ARG A 114 -4.95 -11.43 13.60
CA ARG A 114 -4.75 -10.37 14.57
C ARG A 114 -4.02 -9.17 13.97
N GLU A 115 -2.98 -9.43 13.17
CA GLU A 115 -2.21 -8.36 12.53
C GLU A 115 -3.01 -7.67 11.43
N GLU A 116 -3.83 -8.40 10.68
CA GLU A 116 -4.74 -7.82 9.69
C GLU A 116 -5.78 -6.91 10.35
N ASP A 117 -6.35 -7.33 11.49
CA ASP A 117 -7.27 -6.48 12.28
C ASP A 117 -6.56 -5.20 12.75
N ARG A 118 -5.33 -5.33 13.23
CA ARG A 118 -4.51 -4.19 13.66
C ARG A 118 -4.21 -3.23 12.50
N HIS A 119 -3.86 -3.76 11.34
CA HIS A 119 -3.58 -2.95 10.15
C HIS A 119 -4.81 -2.18 9.69
N LEU A 120 -5.98 -2.80 9.71
CA LEU A 120 -7.23 -2.12 9.36
C LEU A 120 -7.54 -1.00 10.36
N LYS A 121 -7.31 -1.23 11.65
CA LYS A 121 -7.45 -0.20 12.68
C LYS A 121 -6.52 0.99 12.43
N ILE A 122 -5.26 0.71 12.09
CA ILE A 122 -4.27 1.75 11.73
C ILE A 122 -4.76 2.56 10.51
N ALA A 123 -5.24 1.87 9.48
CA ALA A 123 -5.80 2.52 8.29
C ALA A 123 -6.93 3.48 8.65
N HIS A 124 -7.86 3.07 9.51
CA HIS A 124 -8.95 3.92 10.01
C HIS A 124 -8.42 5.11 10.81
N GLN A 125 -7.42 4.89 11.66
CA GLN A 125 -6.82 5.97 12.45
C GLN A 125 -6.15 7.01 11.56
N ILE A 126 -5.45 6.60 10.52
CA ILE A 126 -4.82 7.51 9.56
C ILE A 126 -5.90 8.29 8.80
N SER A 127 -6.88 7.60 8.22
CA SER A 127 -7.93 8.24 7.41
C SER A 127 -8.77 9.22 8.22
N SER A 128 -8.98 8.95 9.50
CA SER A 128 -9.72 9.85 10.41
C SER A 128 -9.01 11.19 10.63
N ARG A 129 -7.72 11.30 10.32
CA ARG A 129 -6.92 12.53 10.42
C ARG A 129 -6.93 13.36 9.13
N LEU A 130 -7.47 12.81 8.06
CA LEU A 130 -7.60 13.49 6.76
C LEU A 130 -8.92 14.24 6.70
#